data_34ea8d41aecb257785b3fce62dfac967
#
_entry.id   34ea8d41aecb257785b3fce62dfac967
#
_cell.length_a   1.000
_cell.length_b   1.000
_cell.length_c   1.000
_cell.angle_alpha   90.00
_cell.angle_beta   90.00
_cell.angle_gamma   90.00
#
_symmetry.space_group_name_H-M   'P 1'
#
loop_
_entity.id
_entity.type
_entity.pdbx_description
1 polymer ?
#
loop_
_entity_poly.entity_id
_entity_poly.type
_entity_poly.pdbx_seq_one_letter_code
_entity_poly.pdbx_strand_id
1 'polypeptide(L)'
;MPDMLVNLLKLPGDETLTDALRKENILIRRALTPDYYRVLPRITQLMGENAAGEANACFSRIPVSLFLATQGAKVVGFACYNATAPDFFGPTAVDPAYRGKGIGKALLIRALRAMREEGYVYAIIGGAGPVGFYESAVGALPIPDSEPGIY
;
A
#
# COMPACT_ATOMS: atom_id res chain seq x y z
N MET A 1 -17.19 -0.32 -4.90
CA MET A 1 -16.13 -0.10 -3.88
C MET A 1 -16.00 1.39 -3.65
N PRO A 2 -16.35 1.88 -2.46
CA PRO A 2 -16.25 3.30 -2.17
C PRO A 2 -14.80 3.75 -2.01
N ASP A 3 -14.56 5.04 -2.05
CA ASP A 3 -13.34 5.62 -1.52
C ASP A 3 -13.49 5.75 0.01
N MET A 4 -12.40 5.65 0.74
CA MET A 4 -12.41 5.73 2.21
C MET A 4 -11.47 6.80 2.71
N LEU A 5 -11.83 7.39 3.84
CA LEU A 5 -11.05 8.44 4.50
C LEU A 5 -10.32 7.88 5.71
N VAL A 6 -9.03 8.18 5.84
CA VAL A 6 -8.21 7.77 6.97
C VAL A 6 -7.69 9.01 7.71
N ASN A 7 -7.80 9.01 9.04
CA ASN A 7 -7.15 10.00 9.88
C ASN A 7 -5.71 9.56 10.16
N LEU A 8 -4.75 10.20 9.52
CA LEU A 8 -3.34 9.83 9.62
C LEU A 8 -2.72 10.17 10.99
N LEU A 9 -3.36 11.02 11.78
CA LEU A 9 -2.88 11.34 13.12
C LEU A 9 -3.19 10.24 14.15
N LYS A 10 -4.01 9.25 13.76
CA LYS A 10 -4.43 8.15 14.63
C LYS A 10 -3.99 6.78 14.09
N LEU A 11 -2.90 6.73 13.34
CA LEU A 11 -2.41 5.46 12.82
C LEU A 11 -1.89 4.56 13.95
N PRO A 12 -2.18 3.24 13.89
CA PRO A 12 -1.55 2.28 14.79
C PRO A 12 -0.08 2.11 14.43
N GLY A 13 0.71 1.57 15.35
CA GLY A 13 2.08 1.13 15.06
C GLY A 13 2.08 -0.18 14.26
N ASP A 14 3.19 -0.46 13.60
CA ASP A 14 3.38 -1.68 12.82
C ASP A 14 4.53 -2.56 13.33
N GLU A 15 5.18 -2.17 14.43
CA GLU A 15 6.41 -2.81 14.91
C GLU A 15 6.21 -4.29 15.22
N THR A 16 5.11 -4.64 15.89
CA THR A 16 4.80 -6.04 16.21
C THR A 16 4.61 -6.88 14.95
N LEU A 17 3.91 -6.33 13.96
CA LEU A 17 3.70 -7.01 12.67
C LEU A 17 5.01 -7.19 11.91
N THR A 18 5.79 -6.12 11.79
CA THR A 18 7.03 -6.17 11.03
C THR A 18 8.07 -7.06 11.69
N ASP A 19 8.12 -7.11 13.03
CA ASP A 19 9.00 -8.02 13.75
C ASP A 19 8.60 -9.49 13.53
N ALA A 20 7.30 -9.79 13.56
CA ALA A 20 6.81 -11.14 13.29
C ALA A 20 7.11 -11.57 11.84
N LEU A 21 6.94 -10.67 10.88
CA LEU A 21 7.24 -10.95 9.46
C LEU A 21 8.74 -11.18 9.25
N ARG A 22 9.58 -10.39 9.93
CA ARG A 22 11.02 -10.53 9.82
C ARG A 22 11.50 -11.93 10.29
N LYS A 23 10.84 -12.52 11.27
CA LYS A 23 11.14 -13.90 11.71
C LYS A 23 10.89 -14.93 10.60
N GLU A 24 10.03 -14.62 9.63
CA GLU A 24 9.79 -15.44 8.45
C GLU A 24 10.59 -14.97 7.23
N ASN A 25 11.59 -14.12 7.43
CA ASN A 25 12.42 -13.52 6.39
C ASN A 25 11.61 -12.63 5.40
N ILE A 26 10.51 -12.08 5.87
CA ILE A 26 9.70 -11.14 5.10
C ILE A 26 10.02 -9.73 5.60
N LEU A 27 10.56 -8.90 4.71
CA LEU A 27 10.92 -7.51 5.01
C LEU A 27 9.94 -6.55 4.37
N ILE A 28 9.56 -5.54 5.14
CA ILE A 28 8.77 -4.41 4.63
C ILE A 28 9.74 -3.24 4.48
N ARG A 29 9.89 -2.75 3.26
CA ARG A 29 10.80 -1.64 2.99
C ARG A 29 10.30 -0.76 1.86
N ARG A 30 10.78 0.47 1.82
CA ARG A 30 10.55 1.34 0.67
C ARG A 30 11.29 0.79 -0.55
N ALA A 31 10.66 0.86 -1.72
CA ALA A 31 11.35 0.55 -2.96
C ALA A 31 12.44 1.58 -3.24
N LEU A 32 13.50 1.12 -3.87
CA LEU A 32 14.58 1.97 -4.37
C LEU A 32 14.56 1.97 -5.90
N THR A 33 15.15 2.97 -6.51
CA THR A 33 15.16 3.11 -7.97
C THR A 33 15.56 1.82 -8.71
N PRO A 34 16.58 1.06 -8.27
CA PRO A 34 16.94 -0.19 -8.95
C PRO A 34 15.89 -1.29 -8.89
N ASP A 35 14.90 -1.18 -8.01
CA ASP A 35 13.83 -2.17 -7.91
C ASP A 35 12.84 -2.13 -9.10
N TYR A 36 12.90 -1.07 -9.91
CA TYR A 36 11.95 -0.79 -10.98
C TYR A 36 11.66 -2.00 -11.88
N TYR A 37 12.70 -2.60 -12.46
CA TYR A 37 12.52 -3.70 -13.41
C TYR A 37 12.09 -5.01 -12.77
N ARG A 38 12.27 -5.16 -11.48
CA ARG A 38 11.83 -6.33 -10.74
C ARG A 38 10.40 -6.18 -10.25
N VAL A 39 10.02 -4.97 -9.88
CA VAL A 39 8.73 -4.69 -9.24
C VAL A 39 7.59 -4.58 -10.25
N LEU A 40 7.78 -3.84 -11.35
CA LEU A 40 6.68 -3.60 -12.29
C LEU A 40 6.13 -4.88 -12.93
N PRO A 41 6.96 -5.83 -13.41
CA PRO A 41 6.44 -7.10 -13.91
C PRO A 41 5.67 -7.88 -12.84
N ARG A 42 6.12 -7.81 -11.60
CA ARG A 42 5.44 -8.50 -10.49
C ARG A 42 4.09 -7.88 -10.19
N ILE A 43 3.98 -6.56 -10.22
CA ILE A 43 2.69 -5.86 -10.06
C ILE A 43 1.74 -6.25 -11.19
N THR A 44 2.24 -6.33 -12.43
CA THR A 44 1.44 -6.78 -13.56
C THR A 44 0.86 -8.18 -13.31
N GLN A 45 1.67 -9.10 -12.80
CA GLN A 45 1.22 -10.45 -12.45
C GLN A 45 0.14 -10.44 -11.35
N LEU A 46 0.29 -9.59 -10.34
CA LEU A 46 -0.61 -9.55 -9.19
C LEU A 46 -1.91 -8.78 -9.46
N MET A 47 -1.86 -7.69 -10.24
CA MET A 47 -2.99 -6.78 -10.40
C MET A 47 -3.26 -6.31 -11.83
N GLY A 48 -2.40 -6.63 -12.79
CA GLY A 48 -2.59 -6.21 -14.17
C GLY A 48 -1.88 -4.92 -14.56
N GLU A 49 -2.01 -4.54 -15.82
CA GLU A 49 -1.25 -3.44 -16.43
C GLU A 49 -1.63 -2.06 -15.88
N ASN A 50 -2.91 -1.84 -15.55
CA ASN A 50 -3.34 -0.55 -15.01
C ASN A 50 -2.65 -0.24 -13.68
N ALA A 51 -2.60 -1.22 -12.78
CA ALA A 51 -1.90 -1.07 -11.51
C ALA A 51 -0.40 -0.87 -11.71
N ALA A 52 0.21 -1.58 -12.65
CA ALA A 52 1.62 -1.40 -12.98
C ALA A 52 1.89 0.00 -13.53
N GLY A 53 0.98 0.53 -14.35
CA GLY A 53 1.07 1.91 -14.86
C GLY A 53 1.02 2.95 -13.76
N GLU A 54 0.13 2.78 -12.79
CA GLU A 54 0.07 3.66 -11.62
C GLU A 54 1.35 3.54 -10.76
N ALA A 55 1.81 2.32 -10.52
CA ALA A 55 3.03 2.09 -9.75
C ALA A 55 4.27 2.69 -10.42
N ASN A 56 4.29 2.74 -11.76
CA ASN A 56 5.37 3.38 -12.50
C ASN A 56 5.55 4.85 -12.08
N ALA A 57 4.47 5.57 -11.81
CA ALA A 57 4.53 6.96 -11.38
C ALA A 57 5.29 7.11 -10.06
N CYS A 58 5.27 6.10 -9.19
CA CYS A 58 5.98 6.14 -7.91
C CYS A 58 7.49 6.22 -8.09
N PHE A 59 8.02 5.65 -9.16
CA PHE A 59 9.46 5.65 -9.45
C PHE A 59 9.95 6.98 -10.04
N SER A 60 9.05 7.90 -10.36
CA SER A 60 9.41 9.26 -10.76
C SER A 60 9.57 10.19 -9.56
N ARG A 61 9.39 9.69 -8.36
CA ARG A 61 9.52 10.45 -7.11
C ARG A 61 10.77 10.00 -6.33
N ILE A 62 11.36 10.91 -5.60
CA ILE A 62 12.45 10.64 -4.66
C ILE A 62 12.08 11.25 -3.31
N PRO A 63 11.84 10.43 -2.28
CA PRO A 63 11.91 8.96 -2.28
C PRO A 63 10.78 8.32 -3.09
N VAL A 64 11.03 7.10 -3.57
CA VAL A 64 10.03 6.31 -4.30
C VAL A 64 8.79 6.10 -3.42
N SER A 65 7.60 6.43 -3.93
CA SER A 65 6.35 6.36 -3.16
C SER A 65 5.69 4.97 -3.22
N LEU A 66 6.49 3.94 -3.00
CA LEU A 66 6.07 2.55 -3.06
C LEU A 66 6.82 1.74 -2.00
N PHE A 67 6.07 0.96 -1.22
CA PHE A 67 6.63 0.01 -0.26
C PHE A 67 6.51 -1.41 -0.78
N LEU A 68 7.49 -2.22 -0.45
CA LEU A 68 7.58 -3.63 -0.85
C LEU A 68 7.57 -4.53 0.38
N ALA A 69 6.96 -5.70 0.22
CA ALA A 69 7.21 -6.86 1.06
C ALA A 69 8.04 -7.83 0.25
N THR A 70 9.19 -8.22 0.76
CA THR A 70 10.11 -9.13 0.07
C THR A 70 10.46 -10.31 0.95
N GLN A 71 10.57 -11.50 0.33
CA GLN A 71 11.18 -12.67 0.96
C GLN A 71 12.36 -13.08 0.09
N GLY A 72 13.58 -12.80 0.54
CA GLY A 72 14.75 -12.90 -0.30
C GLY A 72 14.63 -11.96 -1.51
N ALA A 73 14.84 -12.50 -2.69
CA ALA A 73 14.71 -11.75 -3.94
C ALA A 73 13.26 -11.62 -4.43
N LYS A 74 12.33 -12.37 -3.83
CA LYS A 74 10.94 -12.40 -4.27
C LYS A 74 10.14 -11.26 -3.69
N VAL A 75 9.44 -10.51 -4.55
CA VAL A 75 8.46 -9.51 -4.15
C VAL A 75 7.13 -10.23 -3.89
N VAL A 76 6.65 -10.19 -2.64
CA VAL A 76 5.44 -10.89 -2.23
C VAL A 76 4.27 -9.95 -1.95
N GLY A 77 4.51 -8.63 -1.98
CA GLY A 77 3.47 -7.64 -1.83
C GLY A 77 4.01 -6.24 -2.09
N PHE A 78 3.11 -5.29 -2.31
CA PHE A 78 3.46 -3.90 -2.54
C PHE A 78 2.31 -2.98 -2.11
N ALA A 79 2.63 -1.72 -1.87
CA ALA A 79 1.66 -0.66 -1.64
C ALA A 79 2.20 0.66 -2.16
N CYS A 80 1.41 1.34 -2.97
CA CYS A 80 1.73 2.64 -3.54
C CYS A 80 0.99 3.75 -2.79
N TYR A 81 1.52 4.96 -2.84
CA TYR A 81 0.78 6.16 -2.46
C TYR A 81 1.17 7.31 -3.39
N ASN A 82 0.31 8.30 -3.51
CA ASN A 82 0.47 9.39 -4.48
C ASN A 82 0.69 8.89 -5.91
N ALA A 83 0.09 7.76 -6.26
CA ALA A 83 0.21 7.16 -7.58
C ALA A 83 -0.99 7.50 -8.45
N THR A 84 -2.20 7.18 -7.98
CA THR A 84 -3.44 7.47 -8.70
C THR A 84 -3.71 8.97 -8.74
N ALA A 85 -3.60 9.62 -7.59
CA ALA A 85 -3.82 11.04 -7.40
C ALA A 85 -3.09 11.49 -6.13
N PRO A 86 -2.86 12.81 -5.94
CA PRO A 86 -2.31 13.30 -4.68
C PRO A 86 -3.16 12.85 -3.49
N ASP A 87 -2.50 12.47 -2.41
CA ASP A 87 -3.14 12.06 -1.16
C ASP A 87 -3.91 10.74 -1.24
N PHE A 88 -3.76 9.97 -2.32
CA PHE A 88 -4.40 8.67 -2.46
C PHE A 88 -3.43 7.55 -2.08
N PHE A 89 -3.94 6.60 -1.29
CA PHE A 89 -3.29 5.31 -1.05
C PHE A 89 -3.77 4.30 -2.09
N GLY A 90 -2.86 3.51 -2.61
CA GLY A 90 -3.10 2.45 -3.59
C GLY A 90 -2.40 2.73 -4.91
N PRO A 91 -2.33 1.72 -5.79
CA PRO A 91 -2.77 0.33 -5.62
C PRO A 91 -1.93 -0.46 -4.62
N THR A 92 -2.49 -1.56 -4.14
CA THR A 92 -1.84 -2.47 -3.19
C THR A 92 -2.28 -3.90 -3.44
N ALA A 93 -1.38 -4.86 -3.26
CA ALA A 93 -1.71 -6.28 -3.31
C ALA A 93 -0.68 -7.12 -2.58
N VAL A 94 -1.11 -8.31 -2.17
CA VAL A 94 -0.25 -9.34 -1.59
C VAL A 94 -0.42 -10.62 -2.41
N ASP A 95 0.67 -11.31 -2.69
CA ASP A 95 0.65 -12.61 -3.35
C ASP A 95 -0.32 -13.54 -2.58
N PRO A 96 -1.29 -14.16 -3.27
CA PRO A 96 -2.26 -15.03 -2.61
C PRO A 96 -1.64 -16.11 -1.72
N ALA A 97 -0.46 -16.63 -2.09
CA ALA A 97 0.24 -17.62 -1.29
C ALA A 97 0.78 -17.09 0.04
N TYR A 98 0.82 -15.77 0.21
CA TYR A 98 1.36 -15.09 1.39
C TYR A 98 0.29 -14.39 2.22
N ARG A 99 -0.99 -14.55 1.88
CA ARG A 99 -2.09 -13.94 2.63
C ARG A 99 -2.25 -14.56 4.02
N GLY A 100 -2.88 -13.81 4.92
CA GLY A 100 -3.11 -14.26 6.30
C GLY A 100 -1.93 -14.07 7.24
N LYS A 101 -0.86 -13.39 6.80
CA LYS A 101 0.35 -13.17 7.61
C LYS A 101 0.46 -11.73 8.14
N GLY A 102 -0.44 -10.83 7.74
CA GLY A 102 -0.38 -9.42 8.13
C GLY A 102 0.45 -8.54 7.19
N ILE A 103 0.89 -9.05 6.05
CA ILE A 103 1.69 -8.29 5.08
C ILE A 103 0.93 -7.07 4.57
N GLY A 104 -0.33 -7.25 4.15
CA GLY A 104 -1.15 -6.17 3.63
C GLY A 104 -1.35 -5.04 4.64
N LYS A 105 -1.59 -5.40 5.91
CA LYS A 105 -1.73 -4.41 6.98
C LYS A 105 -0.42 -3.67 7.25
N ALA A 106 0.71 -4.38 7.27
CA ALA A 106 2.02 -3.76 7.47
C ALA A 106 2.36 -2.78 6.34
N LEU A 107 2.11 -3.17 5.10
CA LEU A 107 2.30 -2.30 3.93
C LEU A 107 1.42 -1.06 4.00
N LEU A 108 0.15 -1.23 4.35
CA LEU A 108 -0.82 -0.14 4.50
C LEU A 108 -0.33 0.87 5.53
N ILE A 109 0.01 0.42 6.73
CA ILE A 109 0.44 1.31 7.81
C ILE A 109 1.73 2.05 7.44
N ARG A 110 2.68 1.36 6.81
CA ARG A 110 3.95 1.99 6.39
C ARG A 110 3.72 3.07 5.34
N ALA A 111 2.88 2.80 4.33
CA ALA A 111 2.56 3.77 3.30
C ALA A 111 1.81 4.98 3.88
N LEU A 112 0.80 4.75 4.71
CA LEU A 112 0.05 5.83 5.35
C LEU A 112 0.91 6.67 6.28
N ARG A 113 1.84 6.04 7.00
CA ARG A 113 2.81 6.78 7.83
C ARG A 113 3.70 7.67 6.98
N ALA A 114 4.17 7.19 5.84
CA ALA A 114 4.96 7.99 4.91
C ALA A 114 4.16 9.21 4.40
N MET A 115 2.88 9.02 4.12
CA MET A 115 2.00 10.14 3.74
C MET A 115 1.88 11.18 4.85
N ARG A 116 1.72 10.75 6.11
CA ARG A 116 1.72 11.67 7.24
C ARG A 116 3.02 12.46 7.34
N GLU A 117 4.15 11.79 7.15
CA GLU A 117 5.47 12.41 7.20
C GLU A 117 5.69 13.42 6.07
N GLU A 118 5.00 13.26 4.94
CA GLU A 118 5.01 14.25 3.85
C GLU A 118 4.09 15.44 4.12
N GLY A 119 3.31 15.42 5.21
CA GLY A 119 2.48 16.55 5.62
C GLY A 119 0.98 16.37 5.45
N TYR A 120 0.52 15.23 4.96
CA TYR A 120 -0.91 14.96 4.89
C TYR A 120 -1.48 14.66 6.29
N VAL A 121 -2.67 15.16 6.57
CA VAL A 121 -3.40 14.90 7.82
C VAL A 121 -4.41 13.78 7.63
N TYR A 122 -5.03 13.74 6.46
CA TYR A 122 -5.98 12.70 6.06
C TYR A 122 -5.51 12.09 4.75
N ALA A 123 -5.88 10.85 4.51
CA ALA A 123 -5.60 10.18 3.23
C ALA A 123 -6.86 9.53 2.69
N ILE A 124 -6.89 9.36 1.37
CA ILE A 124 -7.98 8.70 0.67
C ILE A 124 -7.50 7.32 0.22
N ILE A 125 -8.26 6.28 0.53
CA ILE A 125 -8.06 4.96 -0.04
C ILE A 125 -9.00 4.85 -1.23
N GLY A 126 -8.45 4.86 -2.43
CA GLY A 126 -9.26 4.84 -3.65
C GLY A 126 -9.82 3.46 -3.95
N GLY A 127 -11.13 3.37 -4.23
CA GLY A 127 -11.77 2.12 -4.59
C GLY A 127 -11.52 1.02 -3.58
N ALA A 128 -11.79 1.30 -2.30
CA ALA A 128 -11.43 0.43 -1.19
C ALA A 128 -12.26 -0.87 -1.17
N GLY A 129 -11.58 -1.96 -1.33
CA GLY A 129 -12.17 -3.27 -1.14
C GLY A 129 -11.12 -4.24 -0.63
N PRO A 130 -11.40 -5.02 0.41
CA PRO A 130 -12.65 -5.03 1.20
C PRO A 130 -12.69 -3.89 2.23
N VAL A 131 -13.84 -3.26 2.37
CA VAL A 131 -14.07 -2.14 3.30
C VAL A 131 -13.72 -2.51 4.74
N GLY A 132 -14.17 -3.69 5.19
CA GLY A 132 -13.93 -4.15 6.56
C GLY A 132 -12.46 -4.27 6.93
N PHE A 133 -11.60 -4.58 5.97
CA PHE A 133 -10.15 -4.63 6.21
C PHE A 133 -9.62 -3.26 6.62
N TYR A 134 -9.98 -2.22 5.87
CA TYR A 134 -9.50 -0.86 6.14
C TYR A 134 -10.11 -0.25 7.39
N GLU A 135 -11.39 -0.54 7.66
CA GLU A 135 -12.03 -0.13 8.91
C GLU A 135 -11.30 -0.71 10.12
N SER A 136 -11.04 -2.01 10.08
CA SER A 136 -10.38 -2.73 11.19
C SER A 136 -8.91 -2.33 11.33
N ALA A 137 -8.19 -2.19 10.21
CA ALA A 137 -6.75 -1.95 10.25
C ALA A 137 -6.37 -0.53 10.68
N VAL A 138 -7.09 0.49 10.18
CA VAL A 138 -6.70 1.90 10.35
C VAL A 138 -7.87 2.83 10.68
N GLY A 139 -9.04 2.29 11.00
CA GLY A 139 -10.21 3.10 11.35
C GLY A 139 -10.76 3.92 10.19
N ALA A 140 -10.57 3.45 8.95
CA ALA A 140 -11.05 4.15 7.77
C ALA A 140 -12.58 4.21 7.73
N LEU A 141 -13.11 5.28 7.16
CA LEU A 141 -14.54 5.50 7.01
C LEU A 141 -14.90 5.65 5.53
N PRO A 142 -15.98 4.99 5.05
CA PRO A 142 -16.43 5.21 3.67
C PRO A 142 -16.81 6.67 3.45
N ILE A 143 -16.43 7.20 2.30
CA ILE A 143 -16.82 8.56 1.89
C ILE A 143 -18.20 8.46 1.24
N PRO A 144 -19.22 9.23 1.72
CA PRO A 144 -20.54 9.22 1.11
C PRO A 144 -20.49 9.58 -0.37
N ASP A 145 -21.34 8.92 -1.15
CA ASP A 145 -21.47 9.17 -2.59
C ASP A 145 -20.19 8.97 -3.41
N SER A 146 -19.29 8.13 -2.93
CA SER A 146 -18.01 7.86 -3.60
C SER A 146 -18.00 6.56 -4.41
N GLU A 147 -19.12 5.86 -4.52
CA GLU A 147 -19.18 4.69 -5.39
C GLU A 147 -19.48 5.10 -6.83
N PRO A 148 -18.85 4.46 -7.80
CA PRO A 148 -17.99 3.27 -7.72
C PRO A 148 -16.55 3.51 -7.27
N GLY A 149 -16.22 4.65 -6.75
CA GLY A 149 -14.89 5.08 -6.37
C GLY A 149 -14.33 6.03 -7.42
N ILE A 150 -13.03 6.28 -7.35
CA ILE A 150 -12.35 7.17 -8.28
C ILE A 150 -12.29 6.60 -9.71
N TYR A 151 -12.44 5.29 -9.85
CA TYR A 151 -12.37 4.61 -11.16
C TYR A 151 -13.71 4.42 -11.79
#